data_a02b276a3b6d4d05414737b49a349e69
#
_entry.id   a02b276a3b6d4d05414737b49a349e69
#
_cell.length_a   1.000
_cell.length_b   1.000
_cell.length_c   1.000
_cell.angle_alpha   90.00
_cell.angle_beta   90.00
_cell.angle_gamma   90.00
#
_symmetry.space_group_name_H-M   'P 1'
#
loop_
_entity.id
_entity.type
_entity.pdbx_description
1 polymer ?
#
loop_
_entity_poly.entity_id
_entity_poly.type
_entity_poly.pdbx_seq_one_letter_code
_entity_poly.pdbx_strand_id
1 'polypeptide(L)'
;MGKKLVLSISGGMDSVVLLHMAVDRGYDEINLITYNYGQRHVREIDCVQDQIDAVKAKDSKVKITHYVADVGFIKYISPTSSLTNEDIDNPDISKIAGDAQPVSYVPFRNQLFNTIGCAYAESKGADTVWYGAAEIDSLAGYWDGSKEFVSAMNALIALNREARITIEAPLLVMSKHAIVAEGIRLGVDFSKTWTCYSNREDGLADATTPSSSMRVKGFIDAGYEDPIQYVQQEKIDAVYKAKGCKKI
;
A
#
# COMPACT_ATOMS: atom_id res chain seq x y z
N MET A 1 -2.29 -26.49 -12.43
CA MET A 1 -1.21 -25.62 -11.92
C MET A 1 -1.80 -24.77 -10.80
N GLY A 2 -1.06 -24.56 -9.72
CA GLY A 2 -1.51 -23.71 -8.62
C GLY A 2 -1.62 -22.24 -9.06
N LYS A 3 -2.48 -21.45 -8.37
CA LYS A 3 -2.63 -20.01 -8.65
C LYS A 3 -1.38 -19.26 -8.20
N LYS A 4 -0.81 -18.46 -9.10
CA LYS A 4 0.37 -17.64 -8.82
C LYS A 4 0.06 -16.15 -8.93
N LEU A 5 0.60 -15.36 -8.02
CA LEU A 5 0.42 -13.93 -7.94
C LEU A 5 1.76 -13.22 -7.84
N VAL A 6 1.90 -12.07 -8.48
CA VAL A 6 2.86 -11.04 -8.09
C VAL A 6 2.11 -9.94 -7.35
N LEU A 7 2.56 -9.59 -6.15
CA LEU A 7 1.95 -8.55 -5.33
C LEU A 7 2.97 -7.46 -5.02
N SER A 8 2.66 -6.23 -5.45
CA SER A 8 3.38 -5.03 -5.02
C SER A 8 3.08 -4.76 -3.55
N ILE A 9 4.10 -4.88 -2.69
CA ILE A 9 3.98 -4.71 -1.24
C ILE A 9 4.94 -3.64 -0.73
N SER A 10 4.44 -2.71 0.08
CA SER A 10 5.26 -1.67 0.72
C SER A 10 5.47 -1.90 2.22
N GLY A 11 4.65 -2.74 2.86
CA GLY A 11 4.57 -2.85 4.32
C GLY A 11 3.55 -1.87 4.93
N GLY A 12 2.98 -1.00 4.13
CA GLY A 12 1.85 -0.16 4.50
C GLY A 12 0.56 -0.96 4.65
N MET A 13 -0.39 -0.43 5.42
CA MET A 13 -1.65 -1.07 5.79
C MET A 13 -2.37 -1.72 4.60
N ASP A 14 -2.55 -1.00 3.50
CA ASP A 14 -3.32 -1.46 2.35
C ASP A 14 -2.65 -2.66 1.66
N SER A 15 -1.34 -2.57 1.41
CA SER A 15 -0.59 -3.64 0.76
C SER A 15 -0.49 -4.91 1.61
N VAL A 16 -0.50 -4.76 2.94
CA VAL A 16 -0.53 -5.89 3.87
C VAL A 16 -1.90 -6.58 3.86
N VAL A 17 -3.00 -5.80 3.84
CA VAL A 17 -4.34 -6.38 3.68
C VAL A 17 -4.43 -7.17 2.37
N LEU A 18 -3.86 -6.68 1.27
CA LEU A 18 -3.79 -7.42 0.00
C LEU A 18 -3.05 -8.75 0.12
N LEU A 19 -1.95 -8.82 0.88
CA LEU A 19 -1.23 -10.08 1.11
C LEU A 19 -2.14 -11.11 1.78
N HIS A 20 -2.85 -10.70 2.84
CA HIS A 20 -3.77 -11.60 3.54
C HIS A 20 -4.98 -11.97 2.67
N MET A 21 -5.50 -11.04 1.85
CA MET A 21 -6.55 -11.34 0.87
C MET A 21 -6.08 -12.36 -0.19
N ALA A 22 -4.83 -12.29 -0.63
CA ALA A 22 -4.28 -13.24 -1.59
C ALA A 22 -4.27 -14.67 -1.02
N VAL A 23 -3.88 -14.81 0.25
CA VAL A 23 -3.94 -16.10 0.94
C VAL A 23 -5.38 -16.60 1.08
N ASP A 24 -6.30 -15.74 1.53
CA ASP A 24 -7.73 -16.06 1.68
C ASP A 24 -8.39 -16.47 0.34
N ARG A 25 -7.94 -15.87 -0.79
CA ARG A 25 -8.39 -16.23 -2.14
C ARG A 25 -7.72 -17.48 -2.72
N GLY A 26 -6.86 -18.14 -1.95
CA GLY A 26 -6.26 -19.43 -2.29
C GLY A 26 -5.18 -19.34 -3.37
N TYR A 27 -4.34 -18.28 -3.33
CA TYR A 27 -3.11 -18.30 -4.13
C TYR A 27 -2.08 -19.24 -3.49
N ASP A 28 -1.55 -20.17 -4.29
CA ASP A 28 -0.57 -21.16 -3.84
C ASP A 28 0.86 -20.60 -3.79
N GLU A 29 1.16 -19.65 -4.71
CA GLU A 29 2.44 -18.97 -4.80
C GLU A 29 2.24 -17.46 -4.91
N ILE A 30 2.80 -16.70 -3.95
CA ILE A 30 2.74 -15.26 -3.89
C ILE A 30 4.17 -14.72 -3.99
N ASN A 31 4.47 -14.04 -5.08
CA ASN A 31 5.77 -13.43 -5.33
C ASN A 31 5.67 -11.94 -4.99
N LEU A 32 6.15 -11.56 -3.83
CA LEU A 32 6.13 -10.19 -3.35
C LEU A 32 7.23 -9.37 -4.03
N ILE A 33 6.91 -8.16 -4.41
CA ILE A 33 7.87 -7.18 -4.91
C ILE A 33 7.71 -5.85 -4.16
N THR A 34 8.80 -5.39 -3.55
CA THR A 34 8.89 -4.08 -2.91
C THR A 34 9.81 -3.20 -3.75
N TYR A 35 9.43 -1.94 -3.95
CA TYR A 35 10.20 -0.98 -4.73
C TYR A 35 10.94 -0.03 -3.79
N ASN A 36 12.28 -0.09 -3.81
CA ASN A 36 13.13 0.91 -3.16
C ASN A 36 13.46 2.00 -4.18
N TYR A 37 12.76 3.13 -4.11
CA TYR A 37 12.99 4.28 -5.00
C TYR A 37 13.63 5.47 -4.28
N GLY A 38 14.24 5.21 -3.10
CA GLY A 38 14.82 6.26 -2.28
C GLY A 38 13.79 7.07 -1.50
N GLN A 39 12.63 6.44 -1.24
CA GLN A 39 11.59 7.04 -0.40
C GLN A 39 12.10 7.25 1.04
N ARG A 40 11.50 8.23 1.71
CA ARG A 40 11.82 8.57 3.11
C ARG A 40 11.52 7.44 4.11
N HIS A 41 10.84 6.34 3.71
CA HIS A 41 10.24 5.34 4.63
C HIS A 41 10.85 3.96 4.46
N VAL A 42 12.08 3.77 4.95
CA VAL A 42 12.72 2.44 4.98
C VAL A 42 11.96 1.50 5.94
N ARG A 43 11.36 2.03 7.02
CA ARG A 43 10.63 1.25 8.02
C ARG A 43 9.46 0.43 7.45
N GLU A 44 8.82 0.90 6.38
CA GLU A 44 7.77 0.14 5.70
C GLU A 44 8.30 -1.20 5.17
N ILE A 45 9.54 -1.22 4.65
CA ILE A 45 10.15 -2.44 4.09
C ILE A 45 10.38 -3.49 5.18
N ASP A 46 10.78 -3.07 6.38
CA ASP A 46 11.02 -3.98 7.51
C ASP A 46 9.70 -4.66 7.96
N CYS A 47 8.58 -3.93 7.89
CA CYS A 47 7.26 -4.47 8.19
C CYS A 47 6.84 -5.63 7.27
N VAL A 48 7.39 -5.72 6.04
CA VAL A 48 7.02 -6.79 5.09
C VAL A 48 7.44 -8.16 5.61
N GLN A 49 8.63 -8.28 6.21
CA GLN A 49 9.11 -9.57 6.71
C GLN A 49 8.23 -10.08 7.87
N ASP A 50 7.86 -9.21 8.79
CA ASP A 50 6.96 -9.57 9.91
C ASP A 50 5.61 -10.11 9.41
N GLN A 51 5.07 -9.53 8.32
CA GLN A 51 3.81 -9.97 7.73
C GLN A 51 3.96 -11.30 6.97
N ILE A 52 5.08 -11.52 6.30
CA ILE A 52 5.38 -12.83 5.68
C ILE A 52 5.40 -13.92 6.74
N ASP A 53 6.06 -13.68 7.86
CA ASP A 53 6.18 -14.65 8.94
C ASP A 53 4.82 -14.92 9.61
N ALA A 54 4.01 -13.85 9.78
CA ALA A 54 2.65 -14.00 10.30
C ALA A 54 1.75 -14.85 9.38
N VAL A 55 1.83 -14.63 8.06
CA VAL A 55 1.07 -15.42 7.08
C VAL A 55 1.54 -16.88 7.08
N LYS A 56 2.86 -17.13 7.04
CA LYS A 56 3.41 -18.49 7.05
C LYS A 56 3.08 -19.25 8.33
N ALA A 57 2.95 -18.55 9.45
CA ALA A 57 2.51 -19.16 10.71
C ALA A 57 1.05 -19.62 10.67
N LYS A 58 0.19 -18.93 9.90
CA LYS A 58 -1.23 -19.28 9.72
C LYS A 58 -1.43 -20.34 8.65
N ASP A 59 -0.72 -20.24 7.54
CA ASP A 59 -0.76 -21.19 6.42
C ASP A 59 0.65 -21.51 5.91
N SER A 60 1.18 -22.63 6.36
CA SER A 60 2.52 -23.11 5.97
C SER A 60 2.59 -23.65 4.53
N LYS A 61 1.44 -23.79 3.84
CA LYS A 61 1.40 -24.34 2.47
C LYS A 61 1.63 -23.28 1.41
N VAL A 62 1.28 -22.02 1.71
CA VAL A 62 1.49 -20.93 0.75
C VAL A 62 2.98 -20.67 0.56
N LYS A 63 3.42 -20.67 -0.69
CA LYS A 63 4.79 -20.33 -1.04
C LYS A 63 4.90 -18.82 -1.22
N ILE A 64 5.68 -18.16 -0.37
CA ILE A 64 5.93 -16.72 -0.46
C ILE A 64 7.41 -16.49 -0.73
N THR A 65 7.70 -15.71 -1.78
CA THR A 65 9.01 -15.14 -2.07
C THR A 65 8.94 -13.63 -1.98
N HIS A 66 10.03 -12.97 -1.61
CA HIS A 66 10.09 -11.52 -1.54
C HIS A 66 11.34 -11.01 -2.26
N TYR A 67 11.16 -10.03 -3.14
CA TYR A 67 12.22 -9.36 -3.85
C TYR A 67 12.10 -7.84 -3.63
N VAL A 68 13.22 -7.21 -3.28
CA VAL A 68 13.30 -5.75 -3.18
C VAL A 68 13.99 -5.24 -4.44
N ALA A 69 13.22 -4.57 -5.29
CA ALA A 69 13.70 -3.96 -6.52
C ALA A 69 14.29 -2.57 -6.23
N ASP A 70 15.58 -2.39 -6.52
CA ASP A 70 16.17 -1.06 -6.48
C ASP A 70 15.80 -0.27 -7.74
N VAL A 71 14.99 0.75 -7.54
CA VAL A 71 14.54 1.70 -8.56
C VAL A 71 14.88 3.14 -8.14
N GLY A 72 15.98 3.32 -7.39
CA GLY A 72 16.45 4.58 -6.83
C GLY A 72 16.69 5.69 -7.85
N PHE A 73 16.80 5.35 -9.15
CA PHE A 73 16.90 6.34 -10.23
C PHE A 73 15.65 7.24 -10.32
N ILE A 74 14.50 6.82 -9.78
CA ILE A 74 13.25 7.59 -9.80
C ILE A 74 13.43 8.96 -9.15
N LYS A 75 14.19 9.06 -8.06
CA LYS A 75 14.45 10.35 -7.38
C LYS A 75 15.14 11.38 -8.29
N TYR A 76 15.94 10.92 -9.25
CA TYR A 76 16.65 11.82 -10.17
C TYR A 76 15.79 12.28 -11.34
N ILE A 77 14.85 11.46 -11.78
CA ILE A 77 13.93 11.81 -12.89
C ILE A 77 12.63 12.44 -12.41
N SER A 78 12.37 12.40 -11.09
CA SER A 78 11.15 12.93 -10.46
C SER A 78 11.49 13.81 -9.24
N PRO A 79 12.30 14.87 -9.40
CA PRO A 79 12.74 15.71 -8.28
C PRO A 79 11.64 16.65 -7.76
N THR A 80 10.46 16.65 -8.37
CA THR A 80 9.34 17.57 -8.06
C THR A 80 8.40 17.04 -6.99
N SER A 81 8.59 15.82 -6.53
CA SER A 81 7.72 15.21 -5.50
C SER A 81 8.34 15.32 -4.10
N SER A 82 7.51 15.66 -3.11
CA SER A 82 7.92 15.63 -1.70
C SER A 82 8.29 14.23 -1.18
N LEU A 83 7.94 13.17 -1.90
CA LEU A 83 8.30 11.81 -1.54
C LEU A 83 9.70 11.41 -2.00
N THR A 84 10.27 12.11 -2.98
CA THR A 84 11.58 11.82 -3.59
C THR A 84 12.59 12.94 -3.39
N ASN A 85 12.15 14.13 -2.96
CA ASN A 85 12.98 15.30 -2.71
C ASN A 85 12.79 15.78 -1.27
N GLU A 86 13.87 15.76 -0.49
CA GLU A 86 13.85 16.16 0.93
C GLU A 86 13.73 17.67 1.13
N ASP A 87 14.06 18.46 0.12
CA ASP A 87 13.92 19.92 0.15
C ASP A 87 12.47 20.39 0.00
N ILE A 88 11.55 19.47 -0.32
CA ILE A 88 10.12 19.74 -0.46
C ILE A 88 9.37 19.19 0.75
N ASP A 89 8.71 20.06 1.51
CA ASP A 89 7.91 19.67 2.65
C ASP A 89 6.71 18.79 2.25
N ASN A 90 6.41 17.80 3.08
CA ASN A 90 5.16 17.06 2.95
C ASN A 90 3.99 18.00 3.31
N PRO A 91 2.99 18.15 2.43
CA PRO A 91 1.88 19.05 2.70
C PRO A 91 1.01 18.52 3.84
N ASP A 92 0.43 19.43 4.62
CA ASP A 92 -0.68 19.11 5.50
C ASP A 92 -1.91 18.71 4.67
N ILE A 93 -2.71 17.76 5.18
CA ILE A 93 -3.91 17.28 4.49
C ILE A 93 -4.88 18.40 4.09
N SER A 94 -4.96 19.46 4.90
CA SER A 94 -5.83 20.61 4.62
C SER A 94 -5.42 21.41 3.38
N LYS A 95 -4.17 21.28 2.92
CA LYS A 95 -3.61 21.98 1.76
C LYS A 95 -3.73 21.18 0.46
N ILE A 96 -4.15 19.92 0.53
CA ILE A 96 -4.24 19.00 -0.64
C ILE A 96 -5.67 18.96 -1.18
N ALA A 97 -6.66 19.25 -0.36
CA ALA A 97 -8.06 19.16 -0.74
C ALA A 97 -8.39 20.10 -1.93
N GLY A 98 -8.67 19.50 -3.08
CA GLY A 98 -9.00 20.21 -4.32
C GLY A 98 -7.81 20.49 -5.24
N ASP A 99 -6.59 20.05 -4.89
CA ASP A 99 -5.45 20.12 -5.80
C ASP A 99 -5.56 19.02 -6.87
N ALA A 100 -5.48 19.40 -8.14
CA ALA A 100 -5.55 18.47 -9.26
C ALA A 100 -4.35 17.51 -9.32
N GLN A 101 -3.22 17.89 -8.69
CA GLN A 101 -2.01 17.10 -8.65
C GLN A 101 -1.25 17.38 -7.36
N PRO A 102 -1.40 16.53 -6.31
CA PRO A 102 -0.71 16.74 -5.04
C PRO A 102 0.81 16.78 -5.19
N VAL A 103 1.50 17.61 -4.40
CA VAL A 103 2.97 17.71 -4.41
C VAL A 103 3.67 16.39 -4.05
N SER A 104 2.95 15.45 -3.43
CA SER A 104 3.40 14.08 -3.15
C SER A 104 3.28 13.13 -4.36
N TYR A 105 2.73 13.59 -5.48
CA TYR A 105 2.69 12.79 -6.69
C TYR A 105 4.10 12.56 -7.25
N VAL A 106 4.48 11.31 -7.43
CA VAL A 106 5.70 10.92 -8.14
C VAL A 106 5.31 10.58 -9.57
N PRO A 107 5.77 11.37 -10.58
CA PRO A 107 5.38 11.19 -11.97
C PRO A 107 5.51 9.74 -12.45
N PHE A 108 4.40 9.19 -12.97
CA PHE A 108 4.29 7.84 -13.57
C PHE A 108 4.75 6.66 -12.67
N ARG A 109 4.86 6.87 -11.36
CA ARG A 109 5.40 5.85 -10.44
C ARG A 109 4.62 4.53 -10.49
N ASN A 110 3.29 4.56 -10.37
CA ASN A 110 2.48 3.35 -10.35
C ASN A 110 2.47 2.65 -11.72
N GLN A 111 2.56 3.41 -12.83
CA GLN A 111 2.72 2.82 -14.16
C GLN A 111 4.05 2.06 -14.26
N LEU A 112 5.15 2.66 -13.82
CA LEU A 112 6.47 2.03 -13.82
C LEU A 112 6.48 0.78 -12.95
N PHE A 113 5.94 0.86 -11.73
CA PHE A 113 5.88 -0.27 -10.80
C PHE A 113 5.03 -1.42 -11.36
N ASN A 114 3.88 -1.13 -11.94
CA ASN A 114 3.06 -2.16 -12.58
C ASN A 114 3.76 -2.81 -13.78
N THR A 115 4.52 -2.02 -14.56
CA THR A 115 5.30 -2.57 -15.69
C THR A 115 6.40 -3.51 -15.20
N ILE A 116 7.14 -3.13 -14.15
CA ILE A 116 8.15 -4.00 -13.51
C ILE A 116 7.48 -5.23 -12.90
N GLY A 117 6.33 -5.05 -12.24
CA GLY A 117 5.53 -6.15 -11.70
C GLY A 117 5.11 -7.16 -12.77
N CYS A 118 4.71 -6.69 -13.95
CA CYS A 118 4.37 -7.56 -15.08
C CYS A 118 5.60 -8.33 -15.60
N ALA A 119 6.76 -7.68 -15.72
CA ALA A 119 8.00 -8.37 -16.13
C ALA A 119 8.40 -9.44 -15.11
N TYR A 120 8.21 -9.15 -13.81
CA TYR A 120 8.45 -10.12 -12.75
C TYR A 120 7.44 -11.27 -12.79
N ALA A 121 6.16 -10.97 -13.05
CA ALA A 121 5.11 -11.99 -13.19
C ALA A 121 5.40 -12.96 -14.35
N GLU A 122 5.80 -12.44 -15.49
CA GLU A 122 6.20 -13.26 -16.65
C GLU A 122 7.37 -14.20 -16.28
N SER A 123 8.40 -13.68 -15.59
CA SER A 123 9.56 -14.48 -15.17
C SER A 123 9.21 -15.56 -14.13
N LYS A 124 8.15 -15.39 -13.35
CA LYS A 124 7.65 -16.34 -12.34
C LYS A 124 6.57 -17.28 -12.88
N GLY A 125 6.09 -17.06 -14.09
CA GLY A 125 4.95 -17.77 -14.65
C GLY A 125 3.67 -17.49 -13.86
N ALA A 126 3.53 -16.26 -13.34
CA ALA A 126 2.30 -15.75 -12.74
C ALA A 126 1.48 -15.01 -13.81
N ASP A 127 0.16 -15.14 -13.74
CA ASP A 127 -0.78 -14.51 -14.68
C ASP A 127 -1.46 -13.27 -14.10
N THR A 128 -1.19 -12.95 -12.83
CA THR A 128 -1.86 -11.88 -12.11
C THR A 128 -0.86 -11.01 -11.36
N VAL A 129 -1.04 -9.69 -11.45
CA VAL A 129 -0.30 -8.67 -10.70
C VAL A 129 -1.28 -7.86 -9.87
N TRP A 130 -1.06 -7.77 -8.55
CA TRP A 130 -1.84 -6.90 -7.67
C TRP A 130 -1.03 -5.71 -7.20
N TYR A 131 -1.69 -4.55 -7.12
CA TYR A 131 -1.13 -3.37 -6.48
C TYR A 131 -2.17 -2.65 -5.60
N GLY A 132 -1.69 -1.86 -4.64
CA GLY A 132 -2.47 -1.35 -3.52
C GLY A 132 -3.16 0.00 -3.77
N ALA A 133 -3.67 0.29 -4.99
CA ALA A 133 -4.52 1.45 -5.18
C ALA A 133 -5.89 1.23 -4.52
N ALA A 134 -6.38 2.26 -3.82
CA ALA A 134 -7.66 2.28 -3.13
C ALA A 134 -8.57 3.40 -3.68
N GLU A 135 -9.87 3.36 -3.34
CA GLU A 135 -10.85 4.36 -3.78
C GLU A 135 -10.40 5.79 -3.49
N ILE A 136 -9.79 6.00 -2.32
CA ILE A 136 -9.34 7.33 -1.88
C ILE A 136 -8.27 7.92 -2.79
N ASP A 137 -7.44 7.11 -3.45
CA ASP A 137 -6.38 7.58 -4.34
C ASP A 137 -6.99 8.27 -5.57
N SER A 138 -8.03 7.68 -6.14
CA SER A 138 -8.78 8.28 -7.25
C SER A 138 -9.48 9.58 -6.82
N LEU A 139 -10.09 9.60 -5.62
CA LEU A 139 -10.75 10.78 -5.08
C LEU A 139 -9.76 11.91 -4.74
N ALA A 140 -8.51 11.58 -4.42
CA ALA A 140 -7.43 12.51 -4.16
C ALA A 140 -6.77 13.05 -5.44
N GLY A 141 -7.27 12.70 -6.64
CA GLY A 141 -6.76 13.19 -7.92
C GLY A 141 -5.59 12.40 -8.50
N TYR A 142 -5.23 11.26 -7.93
CA TYR A 142 -4.21 10.38 -8.52
C TYR A 142 -4.82 9.56 -9.67
N TRP A 143 -4.54 9.97 -10.89
CA TRP A 143 -5.05 9.32 -12.10
C TRP A 143 -4.62 7.85 -12.21
N ASP A 144 -3.44 7.53 -11.68
CA ASP A 144 -2.85 6.18 -11.66
C ASP A 144 -3.38 5.28 -10.52
N GLY A 145 -4.38 5.78 -9.77
CA GLY A 145 -5.22 5.05 -8.82
C GLY A 145 -6.66 4.89 -9.31
N SER A 146 -6.95 5.02 -10.61
CA SER A 146 -8.30 4.96 -11.17
C SER A 146 -8.61 3.64 -11.88
N LYS A 147 -9.90 3.35 -12.09
CA LYS A 147 -10.35 2.18 -12.88
C LYS A 147 -9.94 2.31 -14.34
N GLU A 148 -9.96 3.52 -14.86
CA GLU A 148 -9.55 3.85 -16.22
C GLU A 148 -8.08 3.53 -16.43
N PHE A 149 -7.22 3.86 -15.46
CA PHE A 149 -5.80 3.50 -15.48
C PHE A 149 -5.61 1.98 -15.52
N VAL A 150 -6.27 1.23 -14.64
CA VAL A 150 -6.18 -0.25 -14.63
C VAL A 150 -6.63 -0.83 -15.96
N SER A 151 -7.72 -0.32 -16.53
CA SER A 151 -8.23 -0.76 -17.83
C SER A 151 -7.23 -0.47 -18.96
N ALA A 152 -6.65 0.73 -18.99
CA ALA A 152 -5.65 1.12 -19.99
C ALA A 152 -4.37 0.29 -19.90
N MET A 153 -3.88 0.04 -18.67
CA MET A 153 -2.72 -0.84 -18.44
C MET A 153 -3.00 -2.27 -18.93
N ASN A 154 -4.17 -2.82 -18.62
CA ASN A 154 -4.55 -4.15 -19.09
C ASN A 154 -4.66 -4.22 -20.63
N ALA A 155 -5.17 -3.17 -21.27
CA ALA A 155 -5.21 -3.10 -22.73
C ALA A 155 -3.79 -3.06 -23.34
N LEU A 156 -2.85 -2.35 -22.70
CA LEU A 156 -1.45 -2.29 -23.15
C LEU A 156 -0.76 -3.65 -23.00
N ILE A 157 -0.85 -4.27 -21.81
CA ILE A 157 -0.15 -5.54 -21.56
C ILE A 157 -0.75 -6.72 -22.32
N ALA A 158 -2.02 -6.64 -22.74
CA ALA A 158 -2.65 -7.64 -23.62
C ALA A 158 -2.00 -7.75 -25.01
N LEU A 159 -1.16 -6.77 -25.39
CA LEU A 159 -0.35 -6.85 -26.62
C LEU A 159 0.83 -7.83 -26.49
N ASN A 160 1.18 -8.26 -25.28
CA ASN A 160 2.18 -9.30 -25.06
C ASN A 160 1.67 -10.63 -25.65
N ARG A 161 2.51 -11.28 -26.47
CA ARG A 161 2.16 -12.52 -27.15
C ARG A 161 2.57 -13.77 -26.40
N GLU A 162 3.51 -13.65 -25.47
CA GLU A 162 4.11 -14.75 -24.73
C GLU A 162 3.41 -15.02 -23.40
N ALA A 163 3.04 -13.97 -22.67
CA ALA A 163 2.40 -14.10 -21.38
C ALA A 163 1.05 -13.36 -21.35
N ARG A 164 0.04 -14.02 -20.76
CA ARG A 164 -1.25 -13.38 -20.47
C ARG A 164 -1.24 -12.97 -19.01
N ILE A 165 -0.99 -11.69 -18.77
CA ILE A 165 -0.94 -11.11 -17.44
C ILE A 165 -2.12 -10.16 -17.29
N THR A 166 -2.71 -10.12 -16.09
CA THR A 166 -3.77 -9.17 -15.73
C THR A 166 -3.32 -8.38 -14.50
N ILE A 167 -3.43 -7.06 -14.57
CA ILE A 167 -3.25 -6.16 -13.42
C ILE A 167 -4.60 -6.00 -12.73
N GLU A 168 -4.62 -6.17 -11.43
CA GLU A 168 -5.79 -5.96 -10.59
C GLU A 168 -5.44 -5.04 -9.41
N ALA A 169 -6.41 -4.22 -9.00
CA ALA A 169 -6.36 -3.40 -7.80
C ALA A 169 -7.56 -3.72 -6.90
N PRO A 170 -7.51 -4.79 -6.10
CA PRO A 170 -8.68 -5.29 -5.37
C PRO A 170 -9.29 -4.29 -4.38
N LEU A 171 -8.50 -3.32 -3.91
CA LEU A 171 -8.94 -2.28 -2.96
C LEU A 171 -9.56 -1.06 -3.65
N LEU A 172 -9.55 -0.98 -4.98
CA LEU A 172 -9.93 0.20 -5.75
C LEU A 172 -11.40 0.66 -5.53
N VAL A 173 -12.24 -0.24 -5.06
CA VAL A 173 -13.66 0.04 -4.74
C VAL A 173 -13.92 0.02 -3.23
N MET A 174 -12.88 -0.04 -2.42
CA MET A 174 -12.99 -0.12 -0.97
C MET A 174 -12.61 1.20 -0.32
N SER A 175 -13.50 1.71 0.53
CA SER A 175 -13.19 2.83 1.42
C SER A 175 -12.15 2.42 2.47
N LYS A 176 -11.47 3.39 3.08
CA LYS A 176 -10.43 3.09 4.07
C LYS A 176 -10.94 2.27 5.26
N HIS A 177 -12.15 2.55 5.74
CA HIS A 177 -12.76 1.76 6.82
C HIS A 177 -13.09 0.31 6.39
N ALA A 178 -13.49 0.10 5.13
CA ALA A 178 -13.72 -1.24 4.61
C ALA A 178 -12.43 -2.05 4.51
N ILE A 179 -11.30 -1.41 4.15
CA ILE A 179 -9.97 -2.04 4.14
C ILE A 179 -9.56 -2.43 5.55
N VAL A 180 -9.77 -1.57 6.56
CA VAL A 180 -9.50 -1.89 7.97
C VAL A 180 -10.35 -3.07 8.43
N ALA A 181 -11.66 -3.03 8.19
CA ALA A 181 -12.57 -4.11 8.56
C ALA A 181 -12.19 -5.46 7.91
N GLU A 182 -11.81 -5.44 6.64
CA GLU A 182 -11.35 -6.63 5.93
C GLU A 182 -10.03 -7.16 6.52
N GLY A 183 -9.08 -6.28 6.82
CA GLY A 183 -7.84 -6.69 7.48
C GLY A 183 -8.08 -7.33 8.85
N ILE A 184 -9.00 -6.79 9.65
CA ILE A 184 -9.40 -7.38 10.93
C ILE A 184 -10.02 -8.76 10.71
N ARG A 185 -10.95 -8.91 9.74
CA ARG A 185 -11.55 -10.19 9.38
C ARG A 185 -10.48 -11.25 9.02
N LEU A 186 -9.46 -10.82 8.29
CA LEU A 186 -8.34 -11.67 7.87
C LEU A 186 -7.29 -11.89 8.95
N GLY A 187 -7.41 -11.20 10.08
CA GLY A 187 -6.48 -11.28 11.21
C GLY A 187 -5.12 -10.68 10.92
N VAL A 188 -5.10 -9.55 10.21
CA VAL A 188 -3.89 -8.72 10.02
C VAL A 188 -3.45 -8.14 11.36
N ASP A 189 -2.16 -8.29 11.67
CA ASP A 189 -1.53 -7.55 12.77
C ASP A 189 -1.14 -6.15 12.30
N PHE A 190 -2.05 -5.20 12.49
CA PHE A 190 -1.83 -3.82 12.08
C PHE A 190 -0.75 -3.08 12.91
N SER A 191 -0.35 -3.59 14.07
CA SER A 191 0.76 -3.04 14.84
C SER A 191 2.10 -3.16 14.11
N LYS A 192 2.18 -4.10 13.17
CA LYS A 192 3.33 -4.39 12.30
C LYS A 192 3.14 -3.84 10.89
N THR A 193 2.42 -2.74 10.74
CA THR A 193 2.25 -2.01 9.48
C THR A 193 2.62 -0.55 9.66
N TRP A 194 3.22 0.07 8.66
CA TRP A 194 3.61 1.46 8.73
C TRP A 194 3.10 2.24 7.52
N THR A 195 2.47 3.38 7.76
CA THR A 195 1.86 4.20 6.68
C THR A 195 2.28 5.67 6.77
N CYS A 196 3.02 6.05 7.81
CA CYS A 196 3.40 7.44 8.06
C CYS A 196 4.57 7.87 7.17
N TYR A 197 4.45 9.04 6.55
CA TYR A 197 5.49 9.66 5.73
C TYR A 197 6.48 10.53 6.50
N SER A 198 6.42 10.59 7.83
CA SER A 198 7.40 11.28 8.65
C SER A 198 8.45 10.30 9.18
N ASN A 199 9.74 10.63 9.00
CA ASN A 199 10.86 9.92 9.61
C ASN A 199 11.19 10.56 10.97
N ARG A 200 10.46 10.18 12.00
CA ARG A 200 10.72 10.65 13.36
C ARG A 200 11.65 9.68 14.09
N GLU A 201 12.66 10.21 14.77
CA GLU A 201 13.61 9.41 15.56
C GLU A 201 12.93 8.73 16.76
N ASP A 202 11.81 9.31 17.29
CA ASP A 202 11.05 8.73 18.39
C ASP A 202 10.16 7.54 17.97
N GLY A 203 10.09 7.23 16.68
CA GLY A 203 9.32 6.12 16.13
C GLY A 203 7.81 6.31 16.18
N LEU A 204 7.30 7.50 16.52
CA LEU A 204 5.88 7.82 16.53
C LEU A 204 5.41 8.22 15.13
N ALA A 205 4.18 7.84 14.78
CA ALA A 205 3.53 8.32 13.56
C ALA A 205 2.99 9.75 13.78
N ASP A 206 2.99 10.55 12.71
CA ASP A 206 2.41 11.89 12.74
C ASP A 206 1.05 11.88 12.03
N ALA A 207 -0.03 12.00 12.82
CA ALA A 207 -1.40 11.97 12.33
C ALA A 207 -1.78 13.20 11.50
N THR A 208 -0.93 14.22 11.40
CA THR A 208 -1.16 15.40 10.53
C THR A 208 -0.79 15.12 9.08
N THR A 209 0.03 14.10 8.81
CA THR A 209 0.34 13.71 7.43
C THR A 209 -0.89 13.09 6.76
N PRO A 210 -1.09 13.30 5.43
CA PRO A 210 -2.27 12.82 4.73
C PRO A 210 -2.51 11.30 4.90
N SER A 211 -1.48 10.50 4.71
CA SER A 211 -1.57 9.05 4.82
C SER A 211 -1.93 8.57 6.24
N SER A 212 -1.29 9.15 7.28
CA SER A 212 -1.58 8.80 8.68
C SER A 212 -2.96 9.28 9.11
N SER A 213 -3.37 10.50 8.70
CA SER A 213 -4.71 11.03 8.99
C SER A 213 -5.80 10.13 8.41
N MET A 214 -5.63 9.68 7.15
CA MET A 214 -6.56 8.75 6.52
C MET A 214 -6.58 7.37 7.21
N ARG A 215 -5.42 6.90 7.69
CA ARG A 215 -5.32 5.66 8.45
C ARG A 215 -6.11 5.76 9.75
N VAL A 216 -5.84 6.77 10.58
CA VAL A 216 -6.57 7.00 11.86
C VAL A 216 -8.07 7.10 11.60
N LYS A 217 -8.48 7.90 10.58
CA LYS A 217 -9.89 8.02 10.21
C LYS A 217 -10.49 6.67 9.80
N GLY A 218 -9.77 5.88 9.03
CA GLY A 218 -10.20 4.53 8.61
C GLY A 218 -10.48 3.63 9.80
N PHE A 219 -9.63 3.62 10.82
CA PHE A 219 -9.85 2.86 12.05
C PHE A 219 -11.05 3.38 12.85
N ILE A 220 -11.16 4.70 13.05
CA ILE A 220 -12.31 5.31 13.73
C ILE A 220 -13.62 4.95 13.03
N ASP A 221 -13.68 5.09 11.72
CA ASP A 221 -14.89 4.83 10.93
C ASP A 221 -15.23 3.32 10.89
N ALA A 222 -14.25 2.45 11.07
CA ALA A 222 -14.44 1.01 11.25
C ALA A 222 -14.84 0.62 12.70
N GLY A 223 -14.79 1.55 13.65
CA GLY A 223 -15.12 1.33 15.06
C GLY A 223 -14.01 0.71 15.90
N TYR A 224 -12.75 0.88 15.48
CA TYR A 224 -11.58 0.32 16.15
C TYR A 224 -10.52 1.37 16.45
N GLU A 225 -9.66 1.07 17.44
CA GLU A 225 -8.45 1.83 17.74
C GLU A 225 -7.32 1.35 16.82
N ASP A 226 -6.54 2.27 16.25
CA ASP A 226 -5.32 1.92 15.51
C ASP A 226 -4.24 1.49 16.52
N PRO A 227 -3.61 0.31 16.36
CA PRO A 227 -2.64 -0.19 17.32
C PRO A 227 -1.27 0.50 17.29
N ILE A 228 -0.96 1.35 16.28
CA ILE A 228 0.29 2.11 16.29
C ILE A 228 0.16 3.39 17.11
N GLN A 229 1.32 3.93 17.55
CA GLN A 229 1.35 5.13 18.36
C GLN A 229 1.58 6.40 17.53
N TYR A 230 0.97 7.49 17.97
CA TYR A 230 1.00 8.78 17.30
C TYR A 230 1.53 9.89 18.21
N VAL A 231 2.12 10.93 17.62
CA VAL A 231 2.49 12.17 18.33
C VAL A 231 1.28 12.80 19.00
N GLN A 232 0.10 12.72 18.36
CA GLN A 232 -1.16 13.29 18.83
C GLN A 232 -2.00 12.29 19.62
N GLN A 233 -1.39 11.29 20.30
CA GLN A 233 -2.09 10.15 20.90
C GLN A 233 -3.23 10.57 21.83
N GLU A 234 -3.01 11.54 22.74
CA GLU A 234 -4.04 11.99 23.68
C GLU A 234 -5.32 12.51 22.98
N LYS A 235 -5.14 13.23 21.87
CA LYS A 235 -6.28 13.73 21.07
C LYS A 235 -7.01 12.59 20.36
N ILE A 236 -6.27 11.62 19.84
CA ILE A 236 -6.80 10.47 19.14
C ILE A 236 -7.56 9.58 20.13
N ASP A 237 -7.02 9.32 21.33
CA ASP A 237 -7.66 8.54 22.38
C ASP A 237 -8.98 9.17 22.84
N ALA A 238 -9.04 10.49 22.93
CA ALA A 238 -10.28 11.20 23.24
C ALA A 238 -11.36 10.96 22.16
N VAL A 239 -10.97 10.90 20.89
CA VAL A 239 -11.88 10.57 19.78
C VAL A 239 -12.30 9.10 19.83
N TYR A 240 -11.38 8.16 20.05
CA TYR A 240 -11.70 6.73 20.20
C TYR A 240 -12.72 6.50 21.30
N LYS A 241 -12.50 7.13 22.47
CA LYS A 241 -13.43 7.05 23.61
C LYS A 241 -14.80 7.63 23.26
N ALA A 242 -14.84 8.80 22.62
CA ALA A 242 -16.10 9.46 22.24
C ALA A 242 -16.89 8.66 21.21
N LYS A 243 -16.22 7.92 20.33
CA LYS A 243 -16.81 7.07 19.29
C LYS A 243 -17.08 5.64 19.75
N GLY A 244 -16.61 5.23 20.93
CA GLY A 244 -16.75 3.87 21.42
C GLY A 244 -15.95 2.84 20.61
N CYS A 245 -14.76 3.25 20.09
CA CYS A 245 -13.88 2.36 19.35
C CYS A 245 -13.37 1.22 20.23
N LYS A 246 -13.16 0.05 19.62
CA LYS A 246 -12.68 -1.16 20.29
C LYS A 246 -11.19 -1.35 20.01
N LYS A 247 -10.46 -1.89 20.96
CA LYS A 247 -9.09 -2.39 20.72
C LYS A 247 -9.13 -3.66 19.88
N ILE A 248 -8.16 -3.81 18.99
CA ILE A 248 -7.95 -5.03 18.18
C ILE A 248 -6.78 -5.83 18.72
#